data_d6ef4c864cdf5c69a46958f2e419dbb9
#
_entry.id   d6ef4c864cdf5c69a46958f2e419dbb9
#
_cell.length_a   1.000
_cell.length_b   1.000
_cell.length_c   1.000
_cell.angle_alpha   90.00
_cell.angle_beta   90.00
_cell.angle_gamma   90.00
#
_symmetry.space_group_name_H-M   'P 1'
#
loop_
_entity.id
_entity.type
_entity.pdbx_description
1 polymer ?
#
loop_
_entity_poly.entity_id
_entity_poly.type
_entity_poly.pdbx_seq_one_letter_code
_entity_poly.pdbx_strand_id
1 'polypeptide(L)' 'MAVKDAVANRFRDLCAERGIKANELANISGVTPSTVSSLFDSNRRDVSISTIKKLCDGLEITLGQFFSTLEFDNLEQEIK' A
#
# COMPACT_ATOMS: atom_id res chain seq x y z
N MET A 1 8.78 -12.78 2.94
CA MET A 1 7.69 -11.77 2.90
C MET A 1 7.21 -11.64 1.46
N ALA A 2 5.92 -11.73 1.24
CA ALA A 2 5.35 -11.54 -0.08
C ALA A 2 5.29 -10.05 -0.43
N VAL A 3 5.26 -9.72 -1.72
CA VAL A 3 5.22 -8.32 -2.17
C VAL A 3 4.01 -7.57 -1.61
N LYS A 4 2.87 -8.25 -1.47
CA LYS A 4 1.66 -7.63 -0.90
C LYS A 4 1.89 -7.18 0.55
N ASP A 5 2.65 -7.95 1.33
CA ASP A 5 2.98 -7.57 2.71
C ASP A 5 3.83 -6.31 2.74
N ALA A 6 4.80 -6.21 1.83
CA ALA A 6 5.63 -5.01 1.71
C ALA A 6 4.80 -3.79 1.31
N VAL A 7 3.83 -3.96 0.42
CA VAL A 7 2.92 -2.89 0.03
C VAL A 7 2.10 -2.41 1.23
N ALA A 8 1.53 -3.35 1.99
CA ALA A 8 0.75 -3.00 3.18
C ALA A 8 1.61 -2.27 4.22
N ASN A 9 2.82 -2.74 4.46
CA ASN A 9 3.75 -2.10 5.40
C ASN A 9 4.11 -0.68 4.95
N ARG A 10 4.34 -0.50 3.66
CA ARG A 10 4.67 0.82 3.10
C ARG A 10 3.52 1.81 3.34
N PHE A 11 2.27 1.39 3.11
CA PHE A 11 1.12 2.25 3.39
C PHE A 11 0.94 2.52 4.88
N ARG A 12 1.21 1.55 5.75
CA ARG A 12 1.19 1.77 7.20
C ARG A 12 2.18 2.85 7.60
N ASP A 13 3.40 2.78 7.06
CA ASP A 13 4.44 3.76 7.35
C ASP A 13 4.04 5.15 6.86
N LEU A 14 3.50 5.25 5.65
CA LEU A 14 3.06 6.53 5.10
C LEU A 14 1.92 7.12 5.91
N CYS A 15 0.96 6.31 6.33
CA CYS A 15 -0.12 6.78 7.20
C CYS A 15 0.41 7.26 8.55
N ALA A 16 1.36 6.53 9.13
CA ALA A 16 1.97 6.92 10.40
C ALA A 16 2.73 8.25 10.27
N GLU A 17 3.49 8.43 9.21
CA GLU A 17 4.20 9.67 8.95
C GLU A 17 3.26 10.86 8.83
N ARG A 18 2.08 10.66 8.28
CA ARG A 18 1.11 11.72 8.04
C ARG A 18 0.09 11.87 9.16
N GLY A 19 0.13 10.98 10.15
CA GLY A 19 -0.81 11.00 11.26
C GLY A 19 -2.24 10.74 10.84
N ILE A 20 -2.47 9.92 9.80
CA ILE A 20 -3.80 9.58 9.32
C ILE A 20 -4.10 8.11 9.58
N LYS A 21 -5.40 7.81 9.65
CA LYS A 21 -5.89 6.44 9.85
C LYS A 21 -6.36 5.84 8.53
N ALA A 22 -6.64 4.54 8.55
CA ALA A 22 -7.09 3.80 7.36
C ALA A 22 -8.33 4.43 6.70
N ASN A 23 -9.30 4.87 7.50
CA ASN A 23 -10.50 5.51 6.96
C ASN A 23 -10.19 6.80 6.23
N GLU A 24 -9.26 7.58 6.75
CA GLU A 24 -8.83 8.81 6.08
C GLU A 24 -8.12 8.50 4.77
N LEU A 25 -7.29 7.47 4.76
CA LEU A 25 -6.63 7.03 3.54
C LEU A 25 -7.66 6.66 2.46
N ALA A 26 -8.71 5.93 2.84
CA ALA A 26 -9.79 5.58 1.91
C ALA A 26 -10.47 6.84 1.35
N ASN A 27 -10.79 7.79 2.23
CA ASN A 27 -11.48 9.02 1.84
C ASN A 27 -10.68 9.86 0.86
N ILE A 28 -9.40 10.09 1.15
CA ILE A 28 -8.56 10.94 0.28
C ILE A 28 -8.21 10.25 -1.04
N SER A 29 -8.36 8.94 -1.10
CA SER A 29 -8.00 8.15 -2.28
C SER A 29 -9.21 7.78 -3.13
N GLY A 30 -10.42 8.11 -2.68
CA GLY A 30 -11.64 7.80 -3.42
C GLY A 30 -11.95 6.30 -3.51
N VAL A 31 -11.47 5.51 -2.54
CA VAL A 31 -11.77 4.08 -2.46
C VAL A 31 -12.63 3.80 -1.24
N THR A 32 -13.26 2.63 -1.20
CA THR A 32 -14.08 2.27 -0.04
C THR A 32 -13.22 1.85 1.14
N PRO A 33 -13.72 2.02 2.38
CA PRO A 33 -13.00 1.52 3.55
C PRO A 33 -12.71 0.02 3.49
N SER A 34 -13.59 -0.77 2.87
CA SER A 34 -13.36 -2.21 2.72
C SER A 34 -12.16 -2.52 1.82
N THR A 35 -11.88 -1.66 0.83
CA THR A 35 -10.70 -1.80 -0.02
C THR A 35 -9.42 -1.63 0.79
N VAL A 36 -9.39 -0.65 1.69
CA VAL A 36 -8.24 -0.42 2.56
C VAL A 36 -8.12 -1.53 3.60
N SER A 37 -9.25 -2.01 4.14
CA SER A 37 -9.23 -3.16 5.06
C SER A 37 -8.65 -4.40 4.39
N SER A 38 -9.00 -4.66 3.13
CA SER A 38 -8.45 -5.78 2.38
C SER A 38 -6.95 -5.63 2.16
N LEU A 39 -6.48 -4.40 1.92
CA LEU A 39 -5.06 -4.12 1.79
C LEU A 39 -4.29 -4.53 3.05
N PHE A 40 -4.81 -4.23 4.22
CA PHE A 40 -4.15 -4.51 5.49
C PHE A 40 -4.44 -5.91 6.04
N ASP A 41 -5.31 -6.67 5.39
CA ASP A 41 -5.66 -8.04 5.81
C ASP A 41 -4.57 -9.02 5.36
N SER A 42 -3.85 -9.60 6.32
CA SER A 42 -2.76 -10.53 6.03
C SER A 42 -3.23 -11.83 5.35
N ASN A 43 -4.52 -12.13 5.38
CA ASN A 43 -5.08 -13.28 4.68
C ASN A 43 -5.33 -13.03 3.20
N ARG A 44 -5.31 -11.77 2.77
CA ARG A 44 -5.41 -11.39 1.36
C ARG A 44 -4.02 -11.41 0.74
N ARG A 45 -3.89 -12.13 -0.38
CA ARG A 45 -2.59 -12.34 -1.02
C ARG A 45 -2.22 -11.29 -2.04
N ASP A 46 -3.20 -10.59 -2.57
CA ASP A 46 -2.97 -9.66 -3.67
C ASP A 46 -3.64 -8.32 -3.42
N VAL A 47 -3.08 -7.31 -4.07
CA VAL A 47 -3.68 -5.99 -4.18
C VAL A 47 -3.48 -5.52 -5.62
N SER A 48 -4.50 -4.93 -6.22
CA SER A 48 -4.39 -4.48 -7.61
C SER A 48 -3.48 -3.26 -7.71
N ILE A 49 -2.77 -3.17 -8.83
CA ILE A 49 -1.93 -2.01 -9.10
C ILE A 49 -2.78 -0.72 -9.20
N SER A 50 -4.03 -0.85 -9.69
CA SER A 50 -4.95 0.29 -9.74
C SER A 50 -5.28 0.82 -8.35
N THR A 51 -5.47 -0.06 -7.39
CA THR A 51 -5.69 0.34 -5.99
C THR A 51 -4.46 1.06 -5.44
N ILE A 52 -3.27 0.52 -5.69
CA ILE A 52 -2.02 1.15 -5.27
C ILE A 52 -1.93 2.56 -5.85
N LYS A 53 -2.24 2.71 -7.14
CA LYS A 53 -2.18 4.00 -7.81
C LYS A 53 -3.14 5.01 -7.16
N LYS A 54 -4.38 4.61 -6.89
CA LYS A 54 -5.37 5.48 -6.24
C LYS A 54 -4.91 5.94 -4.87
N LEU A 55 -4.35 5.02 -4.09
CA LEU A 55 -3.86 5.34 -2.75
C LEU A 55 -2.65 6.27 -2.82
N CYS A 56 -1.74 6.05 -3.77
CA CYS A 56 -0.61 6.95 -3.99
C CYS A 56 -1.09 8.34 -4.39
N ASP A 57 -2.09 8.43 -5.28
CA ASP A 57 -2.65 9.71 -5.68
C ASP A 57 -3.26 10.44 -4.49
N GLY A 58 -3.98 9.73 -3.62
CA GLY A 58 -4.54 10.31 -2.41
C GLY A 58 -3.46 10.84 -1.47
N LEU A 59 -2.32 10.19 -1.42
CA LEU A 59 -1.17 10.61 -0.61
C LEU A 59 -0.26 11.60 -1.33
N GLU A 60 -0.57 11.93 -2.58
CA GLU A 60 0.19 12.87 -3.40
C GLU A 60 1.65 12.41 -3.61
N ILE A 61 1.84 11.12 -3.82
CA ILE A 61 3.13 10.55 -4.19
C ILE A 61 3.01 9.79 -5.51
N THR A 62 4.14 9.62 -6.19
CA THR A 62 4.18 8.83 -7.42
C THR A 62 4.36 7.34 -7.11
N LEU A 63 4.04 6.48 -8.07
CA LEU A 63 4.32 5.06 -7.93
C LEU A 63 5.82 4.79 -7.75
N GLY A 64 6.66 5.55 -8.46
CA GLY A 64 8.11 5.43 -8.29
C GLY A 64 8.54 5.75 -6.87
N GLN A 65 8.03 6.83 -6.30
CA GLN A 65 8.33 7.19 -4.91
C GLN A 65 7.83 6.12 -3.93
N PHE A 66 6.66 5.57 -4.19
CA PHE A 66 6.09 4.53 -3.34
C PHE A 66 7.01 3.30 -3.27
N PHE A 67 7.50 2.84 -4.42
CA PHE A 67 8.27 1.60 -4.52
C PHE A 67 9.78 1.78 -4.33
N SER A 68 10.27 3.00 -4.13
CA SER A 68 11.72 3.27 -4.02
C SER A 68 12.23 3.10 -2.59
N THR A 69 11.99 1.94 -1.99
CA THR A 69 12.49 1.62 -0.65
C THR A 69 13.26 0.30 -0.68
N LEU A 70 14.19 0.15 0.25
CA LEU A 70 14.98 -1.06 0.35
C LEU A 70 14.13 -2.31 0.61
N GLU A 71 13.01 -2.16 1.29
CA GLU A 71 12.11 -3.28 1.55
C GLU A 71 11.67 -3.95 0.25
N PHE A 72 11.31 -3.15 -0.76
CA PHE A 72 10.92 -3.70 -2.06
C PHE A 72 12.12 -4.29 -2.81
N ASP A 73 13.27 -3.64 -2.75
CA ASP A 73 14.48 -4.11 -3.43
C ASP A 73 15.00 -5.44 -2.86
N ASN A 74 14.74 -5.69 -1.59
CA ASN A 74 15.22 -6.87 -0.88
C ASN A 74 14.24 -8.04 -0.88
N LEU A 75 13.11 -7.91 -1.56
CA LEU A 75 12.15 -9.02 -1.66
C LEU A 75 12.76 -10.18 -2.43
N GLU A 76 12.44 -11.40 -1.98
CA GLU A 76 12.89 -12.60 -2.66
C GLU A 76 12.18 -12.76 -4.01
N GLN A 77 12.83 -13.45 -4.94
CA GLN A 77 12.19 -13.77 -6.21
C GLN A 77 10.99 -14.68 -5.97
N GLU A 78 9.90 -14.39 -6.67
CA GLU A 78 8.69 -15.22 -6.60
C GLU A 78 8.67 -16.26 -7.71
N ILE A 79 9.53 -16.10 -8.70
CA ILE A 79 9.71 -17.09 -9.78
C ILE A 79 10.58 -18.22 -9.26
N LYS A 80 10.10 -19.44 -9.47
CA LYS A 80 10.81 -20.62 -8.99
C LYS A 80 11.21 -21.54 -10.14
#